data_b1fb38b8f469416a0bbcfcd5d8ceb1bc
#
_entry.id   b1fb38b8f469416a0bbcfcd5d8ceb1bc
#
_cell.length_a   1.000
_cell.length_b   1.000
_cell.length_c   1.000
_cell.angle_alpha   90.00
_cell.angle_beta   90.00
_cell.angle_gamma   90.00
#
_symmetry.space_group_name_H-M   'P 1'
#
loop_
_entity.id
_entity.type
_entity.pdbx_description
1 polymer ?
#
loop_
_entity_poly.entity_id
_entity_poly.type
_entity_poly.pdbx_seq_one_letter_code
_entity_poly.pdbx_strand_id
1 'polypeptide(L)'
;YGYSASVSPYILEQFEQEVGYKFRPEFIIDQGYMNNTYRIPSKEFKDFQAFQRREVAKLAKEMVDITHECGKEAMMFLGDHWIGMEPFMDEFKTIGLDAVVGSVGNGATLRLISDIDGVKYTEGRFLPYFFPDTFHEGGDPVKEAKVNWVTARRAILRKPIDRIGYGGYLKLAMEFPEFIDYVESVCNEF
;
A
#
# COMPACT_ATOMS: atom_id res chain seq x y z
N TYR A 1 -1.24 4.46 8.29
CA TYR A 1 -1.01 4.32 9.74
C TYR A 1 0.47 4.00 9.96
N GLY A 2 1.14 4.70 10.90
CA GLY A 2 2.52 4.41 11.26
C GLY A 2 2.62 3.37 12.39
N TYR A 3 3.82 2.88 12.68
CA TYR A 3 4.07 1.92 13.76
C TYR A 3 3.66 2.39 15.16
N SER A 4 3.31 3.67 15.31
CA SER A 4 2.76 4.23 16.55
C SER A 4 1.22 4.22 16.60
N ALA A 5 0.54 3.72 15.58
CA ALA A 5 -0.91 3.90 15.44
C ALA A 5 -1.75 2.95 16.31
N SER A 6 -1.25 1.80 16.67
CA SER A 6 -2.01 0.81 17.44
C SER A 6 -1.46 0.68 18.85
N VAL A 7 -2.05 1.46 19.74
CA VAL A 7 -1.77 1.47 21.19
C VAL A 7 -3.04 1.22 22.00
N SER A 8 -3.98 0.43 21.46
CA SER A 8 -5.16 0.04 22.21
C SER A 8 -4.79 -0.87 23.39
N PRO A 9 -5.56 -0.88 24.49
CA PRO A 9 -5.27 -1.75 25.62
C PRO A 9 -5.09 -3.21 25.23
N TYR A 10 -5.89 -3.71 24.29
CA TYR A 10 -5.79 -5.07 23.77
C TYR A 10 -4.42 -5.34 23.13
N ILE A 11 -3.96 -4.45 22.25
CA ILE A 11 -2.66 -4.59 21.57
C ILE A 11 -1.50 -4.51 22.57
N LEU A 12 -1.61 -3.65 23.57
CA LEU A 12 -0.57 -3.53 24.59
C LEU A 12 -0.49 -4.78 25.48
N GLU A 13 -1.62 -5.39 25.78
CA GLU A 13 -1.68 -6.67 26.51
C GLU A 13 -1.06 -7.81 25.68
N GLN A 14 -1.38 -7.90 24.38
CA GLN A 14 -0.79 -8.90 23.49
C GLN A 14 0.73 -8.70 23.35
N PHE A 15 1.17 -7.45 23.25
CA PHE A 15 2.60 -7.13 23.23
C PHE A 15 3.31 -7.62 24.51
N GLU A 16 2.74 -7.33 25.69
CA GLU A 16 3.31 -7.77 26.96
C GLU A 16 3.38 -9.31 27.06
N GLN A 17 2.34 -10.01 26.59
CA GLN A 17 2.29 -11.47 26.57
C GLN A 17 3.35 -12.08 25.64
N GLU A 18 3.57 -11.49 24.46
CA GLU A 18 4.50 -12.02 23.48
C GLU A 18 5.96 -11.64 23.77
N VAL A 19 6.20 -10.39 24.16
CA VAL A 19 7.55 -9.84 24.31
C VAL A 19 8.08 -9.96 25.74
N GLY A 20 7.20 -10.12 26.73
CA GLY A 20 7.54 -10.38 28.12
C GLY A 20 7.78 -9.13 28.98
N TYR A 21 7.45 -7.95 28.47
CA TYR A 21 7.49 -6.70 29.25
C TYR A 21 6.47 -5.68 28.77
N LYS A 22 6.11 -4.75 29.68
CA LYS A 22 5.11 -3.73 29.40
C LYS A 22 5.60 -2.70 28.41
N PHE A 23 4.73 -2.39 27.45
CA PHE A 23 4.93 -1.24 26.59
C PHE A 23 4.96 0.06 27.40
N ARG A 24 5.86 0.98 26.99
CA ARG A 24 5.92 2.35 27.53
C ARG A 24 5.96 3.34 26.37
N PRO A 25 5.27 4.49 26.49
CA PRO A 25 5.25 5.51 25.42
C PRO A 25 6.63 5.97 24.98
N GLU A 26 7.61 5.96 25.89
CA GLU A 26 9.00 6.36 25.62
C GLU A 26 9.67 5.49 24.55
N PHE A 27 9.20 4.25 24.36
CA PHE A 27 9.71 3.37 23.30
C PHE A 27 9.48 3.92 21.90
N ILE A 28 8.45 4.76 21.72
CA ILE A 28 8.14 5.42 20.46
C ILE A 28 8.60 6.88 20.47
N ILE A 29 8.27 7.62 21.51
CA ILE A 29 8.48 9.08 21.59
C ILE A 29 9.97 9.42 21.53
N ASP A 30 10.79 8.72 22.30
CA ASP A 30 12.21 9.01 22.40
C ASP A 30 13.04 8.54 21.20
N GLN A 31 12.45 7.77 20.29
CA GLN A 31 13.17 7.27 19.12
C GLN A 31 13.23 8.28 17.96
N GLY A 32 12.57 9.43 18.08
CA GLY A 32 12.55 10.43 17.03
C GLY A 32 11.85 10.01 15.75
N TYR A 33 11.06 8.96 15.79
CA TYR A 33 10.35 8.43 14.63
C TYR A 33 9.49 9.49 13.93
N MET A 34 8.84 10.34 14.70
CA MET A 34 7.99 11.42 14.17
C MET A 34 8.75 12.73 13.90
N ASN A 35 10.00 12.84 14.33
CA ASN A 35 10.76 14.08 14.29
C ASN A 35 11.87 14.11 13.23
N ASN A 36 11.98 13.10 12.38
CA ASN A 36 13.07 12.93 11.42
C ASN A 36 14.48 13.05 12.06
N THR A 37 14.60 12.75 13.35
CA THR A 37 15.89 12.73 14.03
C THR A 37 16.58 11.40 13.80
N TYR A 38 17.86 11.47 13.41
CA TYR A 38 18.69 10.28 13.21
C TYR A 38 19.11 9.70 14.56
N ARG A 39 18.24 8.88 15.13
CA ARG A 39 18.54 8.12 16.34
C ARG A 39 18.61 6.64 16.01
N ILE A 40 19.50 5.94 16.69
CA ILE A 40 19.55 4.48 16.60
C ILE A 40 18.33 3.95 17.35
N PRO A 41 17.43 3.18 16.69
CA PRO A 41 16.25 2.63 17.34
C PRO A 41 16.64 1.72 18.53
N SER A 42 15.96 1.90 19.65
CA SER A 42 16.15 1.03 20.82
C SER A 42 15.69 -0.40 20.53
N LYS A 43 16.09 -1.34 21.38
CA LYS A 43 15.59 -2.72 21.31
C LYS A 43 14.08 -2.76 21.45
N GLU A 44 13.55 -2.03 22.43
CA GLU A 44 12.12 -1.98 22.72
C GLU A 44 11.29 -1.45 21.55
N PHE A 45 11.79 -0.42 20.85
CA PHE A 45 11.15 0.08 19.64
C PHE A 45 11.15 -0.96 18.52
N LYS A 46 12.26 -1.65 18.32
CA LYS A 46 12.37 -2.73 17.31
C LYS A 46 11.44 -3.90 17.64
N ASP A 47 11.37 -4.28 18.91
CA ASP A 47 10.48 -5.37 19.37
C ASP A 47 9.02 -4.99 19.13
N PHE A 48 8.64 -3.74 19.40
CA PHE A 48 7.30 -3.23 19.14
C PHE A 48 6.96 -3.18 17.66
N GLN A 49 7.90 -2.75 16.81
CA GLN A 49 7.72 -2.80 15.35
C GLN A 49 7.55 -4.23 14.85
N ALA A 50 8.40 -5.15 15.30
CA ALA A 50 8.35 -6.56 14.92
C ALA A 50 7.04 -7.22 15.36
N PHE A 51 6.58 -6.95 16.58
CA PHE A 51 5.27 -7.38 17.07
C PHE A 51 4.14 -6.87 16.16
N GLN A 52 4.11 -5.57 15.87
CA GLN A 52 3.04 -5.02 15.00
C GLN A 52 3.05 -5.61 13.60
N ARG A 53 4.23 -5.85 13.02
CA ARG A 53 4.31 -6.51 11.70
C ARG A 53 3.69 -7.91 11.74
N ARG A 54 4.00 -8.70 12.77
CA ARG A 54 3.42 -10.05 12.91
C ARG A 54 1.90 -10.02 13.07
N GLU A 55 1.38 -9.12 13.89
CA GLU A 55 -0.07 -9.02 14.11
C GLU A 55 -0.81 -8.58 12.84
N VAL A 56 -0.27 -7.61 12.09
CA VAL A 56 -0.88 -7.19 10.82
C VAL A 56 -0.78 -8.30 9.78
N ALA A 57 0.37 -8.96 9.66
CA ALA A 57 0.57 -10.05 8.72
C ALA A 57 -0.36 -11.25 9.03
N LYS A 58 -0.55 -11.56 10.32
CA LYS A 58 -1.48 -12.60 10.78
C LYS A 58 -2.92 -12.28 10.36
N LEU A 59 -3.38 -11.05 10.62
CA LEU A 59 -4.72 -10.62 10.22
C LEU A 59 -4.88 -10.66 8.69
N ALA A 60 -3.89 -10.15 7.95
CA ALA A 60 -3.90 -10.18 6.49
C ALA A 60 -3.96 -11.63 5.97
N LYS A 61 -3.17 -12.54 6.57
CA LYS A 61 -3.20 -13.95 6.21
C LYS A 61 -4.58 -14.58 6.44
N GLU A 62 -5.22 -14.33 7.56
CA GLU A 62 -6.57 -14.84 7.82
C GLU A 62 -7.56 -14.39 6.73
N MET A 63 -7.51 -13.14 6.30
CA MET A 63 -8.35 -12.61 5.22
C MET A 63 -8.04 -13.27 3.87
N VAL A 64 -6.76 -13.50 3.58
CA VAL A 64 -6.32 -14.18 2.35
C VAL A 64 -6.77 -15.64 2.35
N ASP A 65 -6.58 -16.36 3.46
CA ASP A 65 -6.99 -17.76 3.59
C ASP A 65 -8.50 -17.92 3.33
N ILE A 66 -9.35 -17.06 3.94
CA ILE A 66 -10.80 -17.05 3.68
C ILE A 66 -11.12 -16.79 2.21
N THR A 67 -10.37 -15.86 1.58
CA THR A 67 -10.54 -15.56 0.15
C THR A 67 -10.24 -16.79 -0.71
N HIS A 68 -9.17 -17.50 -0.40
CA HIS A 68 -8.76 -18.72 -1.09
C HIS A 68 -9.75 -19.87 -0.86
N GLU A 69 -10.28 -20.03 0.36
CA GLU A 69 -11.34 -21.00 0.65
C GLU A 69 -12.61 -20.77 -0.21
N CYS A 70 -12.88 -19.51 -0.56
CA CYS A 70 -13.95 -19.16 -1.50
C CYS A 70 -13.56 -19.37 -2.98
N GLY A 71 -12.40 -19.93 -3.29
CA GLY A 71 -11.90 -20.15 -4.64
C GLY A 71 -11.58 -18.86 -5.41
N LYS A 72 -11.21 -17.79 -4.69
CA LYS A 72 -10.85 -16.48 -5.26
C LYS A 72 -9.39 -16.15 -5.02
N GLU A 73 -8.85 -15.29 -5.88
CA GLU A 73 -7.53 -14.69 -5.69
C GLU A 73 -7.61 -13.49 -4.73
N ALA A 74 -6.61 -13.37 -3.88
CA ALA A 74 -6.49 -12.27 -2.94
C ALA A 74 -5.52 -11.23 -3.48
N MET A 75 -6.02 -10.01 -3.66
CA MET A 75 -5.23 -8.88 -4.11
C MET A 75 -5.29 -7.77 -3.07
N MET A 76 -4.16 -7.15 -2.79
CA MET A 76 -4.09 -6.07 -1.81
C MET A 76 -3.42 -4.83 -2.37
N PHE A 77 -4.03 -3.68 -2.09
CA PHE A 77 -3.44 -2.39 -2.39
C PHE A 77 -2.39 -2.03 -1.33
N LEU A 78 -1.17 -1.85 -1.76
CA LEU A 78 -0.07 -1.37 -0.93
C LEU A 78 0.01 0.15 -1.05
N GLY A 79 -0.43 0.84 -0.01
CA GLY A 79 -0.30 2.29 0.10
C GLY A 79 1.10 2.73 0.56
N ASP A 80 1.22 3.97 0.97
CA ASP A 80 2.51 4.55 1.38
C ASP A 80 3.04 4.01 2.72
N HIS A 81 2.19 3.33 3.48
CA HIS A 81 2.50 2.80 4.81
C HIS A 81 2.17 1.31 4.85
N TRP A 82 3.18 0.49 4.67
CA TRP A 82 3.05 -0.97 4.50
C TRP A 82 3.31 -1.76 5.79
N ILE A 83 2.93 -1.21 6.93
CA ILE A 83 3.17 -1.85 8.23
C ILE A 83 2.63 -3.27 8.25
N GLY A 84 3.51 -4.22 8.54
CA GLY A 84 3.21 -5.64 8.52
C GLY A 84 3.04 -6.21 7.11
N MET A 85 3.10 -5.36 6.08
CA MET A 85 2.95 -5.69 4.68
C MET A 85 4.18 -5.25 3.87
N GLU A 86 5.29 -4.98 4.53
CA GLU A 86 6.54 -4.61 3.87
C GLU A 86 7.04 -5.81 3.04
N PRO A 87 7.11 -5.66 1.70
CA PRO A 87 7.36 -6.80 0.80
C PRO A 87 8.75 -7.46 0.98
N PHE A 88 9.67 -6.73 1.57
CA PHE A 88 11.03 -7.17 1.84
C PHE A 88 11.20 -7.85 3.21
N MET A 89 10.14 -7.92 4.02
CA MET A 89 10.15 -8.58 5.32
C MET A 89 9.63 -10.01 5.23
N ASP A 90 10.12 -10.87 6.11
CA ASP A 90 9.76 -12.29 6.10
C ASP A 90 8.28 -12.52 6.37
N GLU A 91 7.66 -11.66 7.17
CA GLU A 91 6.24 -11.73 7.47
C GLU A 91 5.37 -11.61 6.21
N PHE A 92 5.76 -10.79 5.23
CA PHE A 92 5.01 -10.64 3.98
C PHE A 92 4.82 -11.97 3.23
N LYS A 93 5.87 -12.78 3.18
CA LYS A 93 5.84 -14.07 2.48
C LYS A 93 4.83 -15.06 3.09
N THR A 94 4.50 -14.88 4.37
CA THR A 94 3.55 -15.76 5.07
C THR A 94 2.10 -15.45 4.74
N ILE A 95 1.81 -14.27 4.20
CA ILE A 95 0.44 -13.79 3.93
C ILE A 95 -0.20 -14.56 2.77
N GLY A 96 0.57 -14.87 1.73
CA GLY A 96 0.10 -15.68 0.61
C GLY A 96 -0.74 -14.90 -0.40
N LEU A 97 -0.52 -13.59 -0.56
CA LEU A 97 -1.20 -12.78 -1.59
C LEU A 97 -0.92 -13.29 -3.00
N ASP A 98 -1.94 -13.28 -3.86
CA ASP A 98 -1.79 -13.59 -5.28
C ASP A 98 -1.26 -12.38 -6.05
N ALA A 99 -1.68 -11.19 -5.67
CA ALA A 99 -1.30 -9.95 -6.33
C ALA A 99 -1.16 -8.77 -5.38
N VAL A 100 -0.35 -7.81 -5.80
CA VAL A 100 -0.23 -6.51 -5.14
C VAL A 100 -0.54 -5.39 -6.12
N VAL A 101 -1.18 -4.35 -5.62
CA VAL A 101 -1.55 -3.16 -6.38
C VAL A 101 -0.89 -1.93 -5.79
N GLY A 102 -0.31 -1.09 -6.64
CA GLY A 102 0.26 0.19 -6.22
C GLY A 102 -0.19 1.35 -7.10
N SER A 103 -0.10 2.58 -6.59
CA SER A 103 -0.41 3.77 -7.38
C SER A 103 0.64 4.01 -8.45
N VAL A 104 0.21 4.26 -9.69
CA VAL A 104 1.12 4.60 -10.81
C VAL A 104 1.51 6.08 -10.85
N GLY A 105 0.90 6.92 -10.04
CA GLY A 105 1.25 8.35 -9.92
C GLY A 105 2.64 8.59 -9.35
N ASN A 106 3.23 7.58 -8.71
CA ASN A 106 4.57 7.63 -8.15
C ASN A 106 5.44 6.52 -8.77
N GLY A 107 6.44 6.92 -9.54
CA GLY A 107 7.38 5.98 -10.14
C GLY A 107 8.23 5.18 -9.15
N ALA A 108 8.40 5.64 -7.90
CA ALA A 108 9.06 4.87 -6.85
C ALA A 108 8.17 3.71 -6.40
N THR A 109 6.89 3.95 -6.18
CA THR A 109 5.92 2.91 -5.81
C THR A 109 5.84 1.82 -6.88
N LEU A 110 5.76 2.18 -8.15
CA LEU A 110 5.79 1.22 -9.26
C LEU A 110 7.04 0.33 -9.23
N ARG A 111 8.21 0.92 -9.01
CA ARG A 111 9.44 0.14 -8.91
C ARG A 111 9.45 -0.80 -7.71
N LEU A 112 8.90 -0.36 -6.60
CA LEU A 112 8.80 -1.19 -5.40
C LEU A 112 7.91 -2.40 -5.64
N ILE A 113 6.70 -2.20 -6.18
CA ILE A 113 5.78 -3.33 -6.42
C ILE A 113 6.29 -4.29 -7.49
N SER A 114 7.00 -3.82 -8.51
CA SER A 114 7.59 -4.68 -9.55
C SER A 114 8.78 -5.52 -9.07
N ASP A 115 9.31 -5.24 -7.89
CA ASP A 115 10.40 -6.01 -7.26
C ASP A 115 9.90 -6.98 -6.18
N ILE A 116 8.58 -7.09 -5.98
CA ILE A 116 8.01 -7.97 -4.95
C ILE A 116 8.09 -9.43 -5.39
N ASP A 117 8.77 -10.23 -4.60
CA ASP A 117 8.78 -11.68 -4.76
C ASP A 117 7.57 -12.34 -4.09
N GLY A 118 7.13 -13.47 -4.64
CA GLY A 118 6.13 -14.32 -4.00
C GLY A 118 4.68 -13.97 -4.32
N VAL A 119 4.44 -13.03 -5.23
CA VAL A 119 3.11 -12.76 -5.81
C VAL A 119 3.05 -13.26 -7.25
N LYS A 120 1.87 -13.64 -7.73
CA LYS A 120 1.67 -14.11 -9.10
C LYS A 120 1.79 -12.99 -10.12
N TYR A 121 1.29 -11.78 -9.75
CA TYR A 121 1.34 -10.60 -10.62
C TYR A 121 1.29 -9.31 -9.82
N THR A 122 1.72 -8.25 -10.47
CA THR A 122 1.71 -6.89 -9.95
C THR A 122 0.78 -6.02 -10.78
N GLU A 123 0.06 -5.11 -10.13
CA GLU A 123 -0.89 -4.23 -10.80
C GLU A 123 -0.62 -2.76 -10.46
N GLY A 124 -0.59 -1.92 -11.48
CA GLY A 124 -0.56 -0.48 -11.32
C GLY A 124 -1.96 0.11 -11.30
N ARG A 125 -2.30 0.83 -10.24
CA ARG A 125 -3.55 1.57 -10.18
C ARG A 125 -3.36 2.94 -10.80
N PHE A 126 -3.94 3.13 -11.99
CA PHE A 126 -4.02 4.42 -12.63
C PHE A 126 -5.10 5.26 -11.94
N LEU A 127 -4.67 6.26 -11.22
CA LEU A 127 -5.53 7.18 -10.50
C LEU A 127 -4.98 8.58 -10.73
N PRO A 128 -5.62 9.40 -11.56
CA PRO A 128 -5.38 10.83 -11.56
C PRO A 128 -5.84 11.33 -10.19
N TYR A 129 -4.96 12.00 -9.54
CA TYR A 129 -5.03 12.15 -8.12
C TYR A 129 -6.07 13.14 -7.64
N PHE A 130 -6.46 12.93 -6.60
CA PHE A 130 -7.40 13.08 -5.49
C PHE A 130 -8.73 13.68 -5.92
N PHE A 131 -9.71 12.90 -5.76
CA PHE A 131 -11.02 13.28 -5.36
C PHE A 131 -11.00 14.05 -4.02
N PRO A 132 -11.59 15.24 -3.87
CA PRO A 132 -12.37 15.98 -4.88
C PRO A 132 -11.53 16.92 -5.78
N ASP A 133 -10.22 16.93 -5.68
CA ASP A 133 -9.35 17.93 -6.32
C ASP A 133 -9.30 17.80 -7.84
N THR A 134 -9.63 16.63 -8.38
CA THR A 134 -9.62 16.36 -9.82
C THR A 134 -11.01 16.35 -10.43
N PHE A 135 -11.99 15.76 -9.73
CA PHE A 135 -13.35 15.57 -10.22
C PHE A 135 -14.32 16.59 -9.61
N HIS A 136 -14.30 17.80 -10.11
CA HIS A 136 -15.19 18.89 -9.71
C HIS A 136 -15.53 19.77 -10.91
N GLU A 137 -16.54 20.60 -10.80
CA GLU A 137 -16.91 21.58 -11.84
C GLU A 137 -15.72 22.50 -12.12
N GLY A 138 -15.34 22.60 -13.39
CA GLY A 138 -14.17 23.36 -13.83
C GLY A 138 -12.83 22.66 -13.66
N GLY A 139 -12.80 21.44 -13.11
CA GLY A 139 -11.62 20.58 -13.09
C GLY A 139 -11.30 19.98 -14.46
N ASP A 140 -10.07 19.55 -14.65
CA ASP A 140 -9.59 18.90 -15.89
C ASP A 140 -8.99 17.52 -15.59
N PRO A 141 -9.84 16.51 -15.36
CA PRO A 141 -9.35 15.16 -15.04
C PRO A 141 -8.58 14.50 -16.19
N VAL A 142 -8.84 14.89 -17.42
CA VAL A 142 -8.08 14.36 -18.58
C VAL A 142 -6.65 14.86 -18.58
N LYS A 143 -6.43 16.14 -18.28
CA LYS A 143 -5.10 16.70 -18.15
C LYS A 143 -4.31 16.04 -17.04
N GLU A 144 -4.92 15.89 -15.87
CA GLU A 144 -4.29 15.21 -14.73
C GLU A 144 -3.96 13.76 -15.06
N ALA A 145 -4.86 13.05 -15.73
CA ALA A 145 -4.63 11.69 -16.20
C ALA A 145 -3.44 11.60 -17.17
N LYS A 146 -3.32 12.54 -18.11
CA LYS A 146 -2.19 12.59 -19.06
C LYS A 146 -0.85 12.77 -18.34
N VAL A 147 -0.79 13.66 -17.36
CA VAL A 147 0.42 13.86 -16.53
C VAL A 147 0.76 12.58 -15.76
N ASN A 148 -0.23 11.96 -15.17
CA ASN A 148 -0.09 10.71 -14.42
C ASN A 148 0.44 9.58 -15.32
N TRP A 149 -0.14 9.44 -16.52
CA TRP A 149 0.27 8.43 -17.48
C TRP A 149 1.72 8.59 -17.98
N VAL A 150 2.16 9.81 -18.25
CA VAL A 150 3.56 10.08 -18.62
C VAL A 150 4.51 9.61 -17.51
N THR A 151 4.16 9.83 -16.24
CA THR A 151 4.96 9.37 -15.11
C THR A 151 4.96 7.85 -15.01
N ALA A 152 3.79 7.22 -15.13
CA ALA A 152 3.62 5.78 -15.13
C ALA A 152 4.42 5.09 -16.23
N ARG A 153 4.32 5.55 -17.48
CA ARG A 153 5.07 4.99 -18.62
C ARG A 153 6.58 5.00 -18.40
N ARG A 154 7.12 6.09 -17.87
CA ARG A 154 8.56 6.18 -17.57
C ARG A 154 9.02 5.14 -16.52
N ALA A 155 8.18 4.84 -15.57
CA ALA A 155 8.48 3.82 -14.56
C ALA A 155 8.32 2.40 -15.14
N ILE A 156 7.24 2.14 -15.86
CA ILE A 156 6.93 0.83 -16.48
C ILE A 156 8.01 0.42 -17.50
N LEU A 157 8.51 1.35 -18.29
CA LEU A 157 9.60 1.09 -19.24
C LEU A 157 10.92 0.68 -18.58
N ARG A 158 11.08 0.97 -17.31
CA ARG A 158 12.27 0.57 -16.53
C ARG A 158 12.06 -0.71 -15.76
N LYS A 159 10.87 -0.88 -15.23
CA LYS A 159 10.42 -2.02 -14.45
C LYS A 159 8.96 -2.30 -14.80
N PRO A 160 8.70 -3.32 -15.62
CA PRO A 160 7.35 -3.66 -16.04
C PRO A 160 6.52 -4.14 -14.84
N ILE A 161 5.23 -3.89 -14.92
CA ILE A 161 4.17 -4.49 -14.10
C ILE A 161 3.29 -5.34 -15.01
N ASP A 162 2.53 -6.27 -14.44
CA ASP A 162 1.76 -7.23 -15.23
C ASP A 162 0.41 -6.69 -15.68
N ARG A 163 -0.17 -5.77 -14.91
CA ARG A 163 -1.50 -5.21 -15.16
C ARG A 163 -1.56 -3.73 -14.85
N ILE A 164 -2.49 -3.04 -15.52
CA ILE A 164 -2.87 -1.68 -15.20
C ILE A 164 -4.38 -1.57 -15.13
N GLY A 165 -4.90 -0.76 -14.21
CA GLY A 165 -6.33 -0.54 -14.07
C GLY A 165 -6.64 0.82 -13.47
N TYR A 166 -7.89 1.26 -13.64
CA TYR A 166 -8.38 2.45 -12.96
C TYR A 166 -8.73 2.13 -11.51
N GLY A 167 -8.21 2.94 -10.60
CA GLY A 167 -8.53 2.84 -9.18
C GLY A 167 -9.07 4.15 -8.65
N GLY A 168 -10.35 4.20 -8.37
CA GLY A 168 -10.99 5.42 -7.85
C GLY A 168 -12.50 5.26 -7.71
N TYR A 169 -13.18 6.37 -7.47
CA TYR A 169 -14.64 6.40 -7.37
C TYR A 169 -15.25 6.42 -8.77
N LEU A 170 -15.64 5.26 -9.26
CA LEU A 170 -16.18 5.10 -10.61
C LEU A 170 -17.37 6.03 -10.88
N LYS A 171 -18.28 6.21 -9.90
CA LYS A 171 -19.43 7.09 -10.05
C LYS A 171 -19.02 8.52 -10.42
N LEU A 172 -17.99 9.07 -9.78
CA LEU A 172 -17.49 10.40 -10.10
C LEU A 172 -16.80 10.44 -11.47
N ALA A 173 -15.98 9.44 -11.76
CA ALA A 173 -15.30 9.35 -13.05
C ALA A 173 -16.32 9.32 -14.22
N MET A 174 -17.45 8.63 -14.04
CA MET A 174 -18.50 8.56 -15.06
C MET A 174 -19.21 9.89 -15.34
N GLU A 175 -19.08 10.88 -14.49
CA GLU A 175 -19.54 12.25 -14.75
C GLU A 175 -18.64 12.99 -15.76
N PHE A 176 -17.49 12.40 -16.10
CA PHE A 176 -16.50 12.94 -17.03
C PHE A 176 -16.20 11.93 -18.15
N PRO A 177 -17.07 11.83 -19.18
CA PRO A 177 -16.92 10.81 -20.24
C PRO A 177 -15.55 10.85 -20.93
N GLU A 178 -15.02 12.03 -21.23
CA GLU A 178 -13.72 12.16 -21.87
C GLU A 178 -12.56 11.59 -21.02
N PHE A 179 -12.71 11.59 -19.70
CA PHE A 179 -11.76 10.94 -18.81
C PHE A 179 -11.85 9.42 -18.93
N ILE A 180 -13.05 8.86 -19.00
CA ILE A 180 -13.24 7.43 -19.19
C ILE A 180 -12.65 6.96 -20.52
N ASP A 181 -12.91 7.70 -21.61
CA ASP A 181 -12.36 7.42 -22.94
C ASP A 181 -10.82 7.44 -22.90
N TYR A 182 -10.24 8.40 -22.17
CA TYR A 182 -8.80 8.47 -22.00
C TYR A 182 -8.24 7.29 -21.20
N VAL A 183 -8.88 6.89 -20.11
CA VAL A 183 -8.49 5.71 -19.33
C VAL A 183 -8.54 4.45 -20.19
N GLU A 184 -9.59 4.27 -20.98
CA GLU A 184 -9.70 3.16 -21.92
C GLU A 184 -8.54 3.16 -22.92
N SER A 185 -8.21 4.33 -23.48
CA SER A 185 -7.06 4.45 -24.39
C SER A 185 -5.73 4.05 -23.73
N VAL A 186 -5.54 4.41 -22.45
CA VAL A 186 -4.36 4.01 -21.67
C VAL A 186 -4.32 2.49 -21.46
N CYS A 187 -5.44 1.87 -21.12
CA CYS A 187 -5.51 0.42 -20.96
C CYS A 187 -5.24 -0.34 -22.27
N ASN A 188 -5.64 0.23 -23.40
CA ASN A 188 -5.38 -0.34 -24.73
C ASN A 188 -3.92 -0.11 -25.21
N GLU A 189 -3.26 0.93 -24.71
CA GLU A 189 -1.85 1.20 -25.01
C GLU A 189 -0.91 0.29 -24.19
N PHE A 190 -1.31 -0.08 -22.95
CA PHE A 190 -0.52 -0.89 -22.03
C PHE A 190 -0.37 -2.33 -22.49
#